data_9ac5c636ba79d25f11ac2db20eb8180f
#
_entry.id   9ac5c636ba79d25f11ac2db20eb8180f
#
_cell.length_a   1.000
_cell.length_b   1.000
_cell.length_c   1.000
_cell.angle_alpha   90.00
_cell.angle_beta   90.00
_cell.angle_gamma   90.00
#
_symmetry.space_group_name_H-M   'P 1'
#
loop_
_entity.id
_entity.type
_entity.pdbx_description
1 polymer ?
#
loop_
_entity_poly.entity_id
_entity_poly.type
_entity_poly.pdbx_seq_one_letter_code
_entity_poly.pdbx_strand_id
1 'polypeptide(L)'
;MDPEVPVVSIVDLGILRDVLWLNASENTVVVTVTPTYSGCPATEVIAQSIREALYARGVGTVEVRTQLSPAWTTDWMTPQGRDALRAYGIAPPAARAFQHDGSQVIDIAALLPNKVVVPCPQCDSRKTRLLSQYGSTACKALYQCNSCLEPFDYFKPH
;
A
#
# COMPACT_ATOMS: atom_id res chain seq x y z
N MET A 1 -5.34 11.68 0.38
CA MET A 1 -5.32 10.64 -0.66
C MET A 1 -3.87 10.38 -1.02
N ASP A 2 -3.55 9.18 -1.47
CA ASP A 2 -2.21 8.86 -1.99
C ASP A 2 -2.02 9.52 -3.36
N PRO A 3 -0.88 10.19 -3.64
CA PRO A 3 -0.67 10.89 -4.91
C PRO A 3 -0.46 9.95 -6.11
N GLU A 4 0.01 8.72 -5.89
CA GLU A 4 0.21 7.71 -6.95
C GLU A 4 -1.03 6.84 -7.16
N VAL A 5 -1.92 6.77 -6.14
CA VAL A 5 -3.16 5.99 -6.18
C VAL A 5 -4.31 6.83 -5.58
N PRO A 6 -4.84 7.79 -6.33
CA PRO A 6 -5.72 8.86 -5.79
C PRO A 6 -7.09 8.39 -5.30
N VAL A 7 -7.36 7.10 -5.34
CA VAL A 7 -8.60 6.47 -4.86
C VAL A 7 -8.48 5.87 -3.47
N VAL A 8 -7.27 5.84 -2.90
CA VAL A 8 -7.02 5.28 -1.58
C VAL A 8 -6.35 6.33 -0.70
N SER A 9 -6.76 6.43 0.56
CA SER A 9 -6.10 7.32 1.51
C SER A 9 -4.80 6.71 2.02
N ILE A 10 -3.86 7.56 2.45
CA ILE A 10 -2.63 7.09 3.13
C ILE A 10 -2.91 6.36 4.44
N VAL A 11 -4.09 6.57 5.03
CA VAL A 11 -4.59 5.85 6.20
C VAL A 11 -5.00 4.44 5.79
N ASP A 12 -5.81 4.31 4.73
CA ASP A 12 -6.29 3.01 4.25
C ASP A 12 -5.19 2.15 3.63
N LEU A 13 -4.16 2.78 3.08
CA LEU A 13 -2.93 2.09 2.67
C LEU A 13 -2.05 1.65 3.85
N GLY A 14 -2.32 2.14 5.08
CA GLY A 14 -1.48 1.87 6.24
C GLY A 14 -0.11 2.58 6.19
N ILE A 15 0.04 3.61 5.34
CA ILE A 15 1.22 4.47 5.28
C ILE A 15 1.31 5.35 6.52
N LEU A 16 0.17 5.91 6.97
CA LEU A 16 0.08 6.65 8.22
C LEU A 16 0.16 5.67 9.40
N ARG A 17 1.20 5.80 10.25
CA ARG A 17 1.44 4.88 11.36
C ARG A 17 1.01 5.45 12.70
N ASP A 18 1.31 6.72 12.94
CA ASP A 18 1.04 7.36 14.22
C ASP A 18 0.90 8.86 14.09
N VAL A 19 0.13 9.45 15.01
CA VAL A 19 -0.05 10.90 15.16
C VAL A 19 0.02 11.23 16.63
N LEU A 20 1.08 11.88 17.07
CA LEU A 20 1.36 12.20 18.47
C LEU A 20 1.38 13.71 18.71
N TRP A 21 0.67 14.17 19.73
CA TRP A 21 0.86 15.50 20.28
C TRP A 21 2.08 15.49 21.22
N LEU A 22 3.17 16.15 20.82
CA LEU A 22 4.34 16.28 21.68
C LEU A 22 4.13 17.29 22.80
N ASN A 23 3.55 18.42 22.45
CA ASN A 23 3.29 19.49 23.40
C ASN A 23 2.01 20.21 23.02
N ALA A 24 0.98 20.04 23.83
CA ALA A 24 -0.32 20.68 23.59
C ALA A 24 -0.26 22.21 23.75
N SER A 25 0.63 22.72 24.63
CA SER A 25 0.81 24.17 24.82
C SER A 25 1.54 24.84 23.66
N GLU A 26 2.42 24.11 22.97
CA GLU A 26 3.15 24.59 21.78
C GLU A 26 2.46 24.21 20.47
N ASN A 27 1.32 23.52 20.56
CA ASN A 27 0.52 23.06 19.41
C ASN A 27 1.39 22.29 18.39
N THR A 28 2.23 21.37 18.89
CA THR A 28 3.21 20.60 18.11
C THR A 28 2.75 19.17 17.94
N VAL A 29 2.66 18.70 16.68
CA VAL A 29 2.27 17.34 16.28
C VAL A 29 3.42 16.65 15.55
N VAL A 30 3.65 15.39 15.88
CA VAL A 30 4.53 14.48 15.12
C VAL A 30 3.69 13.44 14.42
N VAL A 31 3.89 13.29 13.12
CA VAL A 31 3.24 12.29 12.28
C VAL A 31 4.28 11.29 11.80
N THR A 32 4.07 10.01 12.06
CA THR A 32 4.94 8.93 11.57
C THR A 32 4.33 8.27 10.35
N VAL A 33 5.12 8.14 9.29
CA VAL A 33 4.71 7.48 8.03
C VAL A 33 5.71 6.39 7.65
N THR A 34 5.20 5.31 7.07
CA THR A 34 6.02 4.23 6.48
C THR A 34 5.61 4.06 5.02
N PRO A 35 6.47 4.40 4.05
CA PRO A 35 6.15 4.22 2.64
C PRO A 35 6.07 2.74 2.27
N THR A 36 5.31 2.41 1.23
CA THR A 36 5.13 1.02 0.74
C THR A 36 6.43 0.38 0.28
N TYR A 37 7.43 1.18 -0.08
CA TYR A 37 8.81 0.74 -0.33
C TYR A 37 9.77 1.91 -0.06
N SER A 38 11.03 1.61 0.26
CA SER A 38 12.01 2.60 0.76
C SER A 38 12.37 3.71 -0.24
N GLY A 39 12.19 3.47 -1.53
CA GLY A 39 12.50 4.43 -2.61
C GLY A 39 11.29 5.16 -3.19
N CYS A 40 10.16 5.22 -2.46
CA CYS A 40 8.92 5.84 -2.96
C CYS A 40 9.11 7.35 -3.23
N PRO A 41 8.99 7.81 -4.49
CA PRO A 41 9.15 9.22 -4.83
C PRO A 41 8.02 10.08 -4.27
N ALA A 42 6.86 9.47 -3.96
CA ALA A 42 5.72 10.16 -3.39
C ALA A 42 5.88 10.54 -1.91
N THR A 43 6.91 10.04 -1.22
CA THR A 43 7.09 10.24 0.23
C THR A 43 7.12 11.72 0.61
N GLU A 44 7.83 12.57 -0.15
CA GLU A 44 7.89 14.00 0.14
C GLU A 44 6.56 14.71 -0.15
N VAL A 45 5.85 14.33 -1.21
CA VAL A 45 4.53 14.87 -1.55
C VAL A 45 3.52 14.50 -0.45
N ILE A 46 3.56 13.27 0.06
CA ILE A 46 2.74 12.81 1.19
C ILE A 46 3.05 13.64 2.43
N ALA A 47 4.33 13.83 2.77
CA ALA A 47 4.75 14.61 3.92
C ALA A 47 4.27 16.07 3.82
N GLN A 48 4.39 16.67 2.65
CA GLN A 48 3.90 18.03 2.41
C GLN A 48 2.37 18.12 2.55
N SER A 49 1.63 17.19 1.97
CA SER A 49 0.17 17.15 2.08
C SER A 49 -0.31 16.98 3.53
N ILE A 50 0.42 16.19 4.34
CA ILE A 50 0.14 16.05 5.77
C ILE A 50 0.33 17.38 6.49
N ARG A 51 1.46 18.08 6.25
CA ARG A 51 1.74 19.39 6.85
C ARG A 51 0.63 20.39 6.52
N GLU A 52 0.28 20.51 5.24
CA GLU A 52 -0.76 21.42 4.76
C GLU A 52 -2.12 21.13 5.39
N ALA A 53 -2.51 19.85 5.46
CA ALA A 53 -3.78 19.45 6.05
C ALA A 53 -3.88 19.75 7.55
N LEU A 54 -2.77 19.64 8.29
CA LEU A 54 -2.72 19.94 9.73
C LEU A 54 -2.62 21.45 10.00
N TYR A 55 -1.83 22.18 9.22
CA TYR A 55 -1.79 23.66 9.30
C TYR A 55 -3.14 24.28 9.01
N ALA A 56 -3.87 23.79 8.00
CA ALA A 56 -5.23 24.23 7.71
C ALA A 56 -6.23 23.99 8.85
N ARG A 57 -5.90 23.10 9.80
CA ARG A 57 -6.67 22.82 11.01
C ARG A 57 -6.17 23.58 12.24
N GLY A 58 -5.21 24.48 12.08
CA GLY A 58 -4.69 25.32 13.15
C GLY A 58 -3.58 24.67 13.99
N VAL A 59 -2.95 23.59 13.52
CA VAL A 59 -1.76 23.03 14.17
C VAL A 59 -0.58 23.98 13.96
N GLY A 60 0.16 24.31 15.04
CA GLY A 60 1.24 25.30 14.99
C GLY A 60 2.51 24.75 14.37
N THR A 61 2.93 23.55 14.77
CA THR A 61 4.15 22.90 14.27
C THR A 61 3.85 21.44 13.92
N VAL A 62 4.26 21.03 12.71
CA VAL A 62 4.07 19.66 12.23
C VAL A 62 5.41 19.06 11.82
N GLU A 63 5.82 18.02 12.51
CA GLU A 63 6.98 17.20 12.16
C GLU A 63 6.49 15.90 11.51
N VAL A 64 6.94 15.61 10.29
CA VAL A 64 6.66 14.33 9.63
C VAL A 64 7.93 13.48 9.63
N ARG A 65 7.85 12.30 10.25
CA ARG A 65 8.94 11.33 10.38
C ARG A 65 8.69 10.13 9.47
N THR A 66 9.67 9.81 8.65
CA THR A 66 9.65 8.58 7.86
C THR A 66 10.29 7.45 8.67
N GLN A 67 9.54 6.37 8.87
CA GLN A 67 9.99 5.16 9.54
C GLN A 67 10.08 4.02 8.52
N LEU A 68 11.25 3.41 8.39
CA LEU A 68 11.48 2.29 7.46
C LEU A 68 11.54 0.93 8.16
N SER A 69 11.59 0.92 9.50
CA SER A 69 11.59 -0.31 10.31
C SER A 69 10.54 -0.20 11.43
N PRO A 70 9.59 -1.15 11.53
CA PRO A 70 9.39 -2.25 10.60
C PRO A 70 9.03 -1.76 9.20
N ALA A 71 9.37 -2.55 8.18
CA ALA A 71 8.98 -2.25 6.80
C ALA A 71 7.46 -2.33 6.64
N TRP A 72 6.92 -1.57 5.68
CA TRP A 72 5.50 -1.62 5.36
C TRP A 72 5.09 -3.04 4.94
N THR A 73 3.91 -3.45 5.32
CA THR A 73 3.32 -4.72 4.92
C THR A 73 1.89 -4.53 4.41
N THR A 74 1.44 -5.40 3.52
CA THR A 74 0.07 -5.40 3.01
C THR A 74 -0.99 -5.65 4.09
N ASP A 75 -0.61 -6.17 5.24
CA ASP A 75 -1.52 -6.42 6.37
C ASP A 75 -1.97 -5.12 7.06
N TRP A 76 -1.24 -4.02 6.82
CA TRP A 76 -1.59 -2.70 7.33
C TRP A 76 -2.67 -2.00 6.49
N MET A 77 -2.94 -2.52 5.30
CA MET A 77 -4.01 -1.98 4.44
C MET A 77 -5.38 -2.35 4.98
N THR A 78 -6.26 -1.36 5.08
CA THR A 78 -7.64 -1.59 5.53
C THR A 78 -8.45 -2.38 4.47
N PRO A 79 -9.54 -3.06 4.87
CA PRO A 79 -10.48 -3.64 3.91
C PRO A 79 -11.03 -2.60 2.94
N GLN A 80 -11.37 -1.40 3.41
CA GLN A 80 -11.85 -0.28 2.60
C GLN A 80 -10.83 0.14 1.54
N GLY A 81 -9.54 0.17 1.89
CA GLY A 81 -8.46 0.44 0.95
C GLY A 81 -8.38 -0.61 -0.16
N ARG A 82 -8.51 -1.88 0.19
CA ARG A 82 -8.53 -3.00 -0.79
C ARG A 82 -9.74 -2.91 -1.73
N ASP A 83 -10.91 -2.61 -1.19
CA ASP A 83 -12.14 -2.45 -1.95
C ASP A 83 -12.07 -1.24 -2.90
N ALA A 84 -11.51 -0.12 -2.44
CA ALA A 84 -11.30 1.08 -3.25
C ALA A 84 -10.34 0.81 -4.42
N LEU A 85 -9.22 0.09 -4.18
CA LEU A 85 -8.32 -0.34 -5.25
C LEU A 85 -9.07 -1.16 -6.31
N ARG A 86 -9.82 -2.17 -5.86
CA ARG A 86 -10.57 -3.05 -6.75
C ARG A 86 -11.62 -2.30 -7.56
N ALA A 87 -12.39 -1.43 -6.92
CA ALA A 87 -13.40 -0.61 -7.59
C ALA A 87 -12.81 0.32 -8.67
N TYR A 88 -11.56 0.73 -8.47
CA TYR A 88 -10.82 1.54 -9.46
C TYR A 88 -10.19 0.71 -10.59
N GLY A 89 -10.22 -0.62 -10.49
CA GLY A 89 -9.62 -1.50 -11.50
C GLY A 89 -8.17 -1.89 -11.21
N ILE A 90 -7.70 -1.65 -9.98
CA ILE A 90 -6.40 -2.13 -9.49
C ILE A 90 -6.63 -3.39 -8.67
N ALA A 91 -6.00 -4.51 -9.04
CA ALA A 91 -6.07 -5.71 -8.22
C ALA A 91 -5.35 -5.49 -6.88
N PRO A 92 -6.03 -5.63 -5.72
CA PRO A 92 -5.40 -5.48 -4.42
C PRO A 92 -4.44 -6.63 -4.15
N PRO A 93 -3.43 -6.42 -3.26
CA PRO A 93 -2.51 -7.48 -2.88
C PRO A 93 -3.27 -8.62 -2.18
N ALA A 94 -2.88 -9.86 -2.48
CA ALA A 94 -3.38 -11.01 -1.75
C ALA A 94 -3.01 -10.87 -0.27
N ALA A 95 -3.96 -11.13 0.64
CA ALA A 95 -3.64 -11.26 2.05
C ALA A 95 -2.61 -12.39 2.20
N ARG A 96 -1.51 -12.13 2.92
CA ARG A 96 -0.61 -13.22 3.31
C ARG A 96 -1.42 -14.12 4.25
N ALA A 97 -1.65 -15.35 3.85
CA ALA A 97 -2.09 -16.37 4.78
C ALA A 97 -0.91 -16.68 5.71
N PHE A 98 -0.71 -15.85 6.75
CA PHE A 98 0.14 -16.24 7.85
C PHE A 98 -0.57 -17.34 8.61
N GLN A 99 -0.22 -18.58 8.32
CA GLN A 99 -0.44 -19.66 9.30
C GLN A 99 0.55 -19.40 10.44
N HIS A 100 0.08 -18.76 11.50
CA HIS A 100 0.71 -18.75 12.80
C HIS A 100 0.55 -20.13 13.42
N ASP A 101 1.24 -21.10 12.87
CA ASP A 101 1.57 -22.34 13.53
C ASP A 101 3.09 -22.30 13.77
N GLY A 102 3.49 -22.36 15.05
CA GLY A 102 4.89 -22.22 15.50
C GLY A 102 5.82 -23.36 15.06
N SER A 103 5.51 -24.10 14.02
CA SER A 103 6.39 -25.07 13.37
C SER A 103 7.13 -24.38 12.24
N GLN A 104 8.45 -24.22 12.37
CA GLN A 104 9.36 -23.87 11.28
C GLN A 104 9.45 -25.06 10.29
N VAL A 105 8.36 -25.34 9.60
CA VAL A 105 8.43 -26.18 8.40
C VAL A 105 8.89 -25.26 7.29
N ILE A 106 10.15 -25.43 6.87
CA ILE A 106 10.64 -24.82 5.63
C ILE A 106 9.84 -25.47 4.50
N ASP A 107 8.76 -24.82 4.10
CA ASP A 107 7.96 -25.27 2.96
C ASP A 107 8.79 -25.05 1.69
N ILE A 108 9.37 -26.14 1.19
CA ILE A 108 10.15 -26.15 -0.06
C ILE A 108 9.28 -25.68 -1.24
N ALA A 109 7.94 -25.76 -1.14
CA ALA A 109 7.03 -25.22 -2.13
C ALA A 109 7.12 -23.67 -2.20
N ALA A 110 7.58 -22.99 -1.13
CA ALA A 110 7.85 -21.55 -1.15
C ALA A 110 9.10 -21.19 -2.00
N LEU A 111 9.95 -22.15 -2.31
CA LEU A 111 11.13 -21.98 -3.20
C LEU A 111 10.79 -22.17 -4.68
N LEU A 112 9.64 -22.76 -5.00
CA LEU A 112 9.14 -22.78 -6.36
C LEU A 112 8.57 -21.40 -6.68
N PRO A 113 8.75 -20.88 -7.92
CA PRO A 113 8.11 -19.63 -8.31
C PRO A 113 6.59 -19.83 -8.24
N ASN A 114 6.01 -19.58 -7.07
CA ASN A 114 4.58 -19.54 -6.90
C ASN A 114 4.06 -18.47 -7.87
N LYS A 115 3.44 -18.91 -8.96
CA LYS A 115 2.68 -17.99 -9.80
C LYS A 115 1.56 -17.43 -8.93
N VAL A 116 1.80 -16.24 -8.36
CA VAL A 116 0.76 -15.51 -7.65
C VAL A 116 -0.40 -15.37 -8.62
N VAL A 117 -1.49 -16.04 -8.35
CA VAL A 117 -2.71 -15.92 -9.14
C VAL A 117 -3.39 -14.63 -8.72
N VAL A 118 -3.33 -13.62 -9.58
CA VAL A 118 -3.95 -12.31 -9.36
C VAL A 118 -5.33 -12.32 -10.03
N PRO A 119 -6.44 -12.25 -9.29
CA PRO A 119 -7.77 -12.16 -9.89
C PRO A 119 -7.94 -10.86 -10.66
N CYS A 120 -8.60 -10.92 -11.81
CA CYS A 120 -8.93 -9.74 -12.58
C CYS A 120 -9.93 -8.86 -11.81
N PRO A 121 -9.68 -7.56 -11.58
CA PRO A 121 -10.60 -6.69 -10.85
C PRO A 121 -11.91 -6.45 -11.60
N GLN A 122 -11.97 -6.69 -12.93
CA GLN A 122 -13.15 -6.45 -13.76
C GLN A 122 -14.09 -7.65 -13.83
N CYS A 123 -13.56 -8.88 -13.95
CA CYS A 123 -14.37 -10.07 -14.19
C CYS A 123 -14.09 -11.25 -13.25
N ASP A 124 -13.27 -11.06 -12.22
CA ASP A 124 -12.88 -12.06 -11.23
C ASP A 124 -12.18 -13.32 -11.78
N SER A 125 -11.88 -13.35 -13.07
CA SER A 125 -11.15 -14.46 -13.66
C SER A 125 -9.77 -14.61 -13.06
N ARG A 126 -9.41 -15.83 -12.69
CA ARG A 126 -8.06 -16.19 -12.26
C ARG A 126 -7.10 -16.51 -13.42
N LYS A 127 -7.60 -16.48 -14.66
CA LYS A 127 -6.80 -16.68 -15.87
C LYS A 127 -6.14 -15.37 -16.26
N THR A 128 -5.10 -15.00 -15.55
CA THR A 128 -4.35 -13.76 -15.75
C THR A 128 -2.89 -14.05 -16.01
N ARG A 129 -2.20 -13.13 -16.67
CA ARG A 129 -0.77 -13.22 -16.93
C ARG A 129 -0.08 -11.91 -16.58
N LEU A 130 1.13 -12.01 -16.06
CA LEU A 130 2.01 -10.88 -15.85
C LEU A 130 2.51 -10.36 -17.20
N LEU A 131 2.36 -9.07 -17.48
CA LEU A 131 2.96 -8.40 -18.62
C LEU A 131 4.27 -7.72 -18.24
N SER A 132 4.30 -7.06 -17.06
CA SER A 132 5.48 -6.37 -16.55
C SER A 132 5.53 -6.38 -15.03
N GLN A 133 6.72 -6.54 -14.45
CA GLN A 133 6.98 -6.37 -13.01
C GLN A 133 6.78 -4.93 -12.53
N TYR A 134 6.75 -3.98 -13.45
CA TYR A 134 6.52 -2.56 -13.19
C TYR A 134 5.29 -2.10 -13.97
N GLY A 135 4.32 -1.54 -13.24
CA GLY A 135 3.11 -0.92 -13.77
C GLY A 135 3.30 0.58 -13.96
N SER A 136 2.22 1.34 -13.74
CA SER A 136 2.24 2.81 -13.79
C SER A 136 3.14 3.43 -12.71
N THR A 137 3.38 2.73 -11.59
CA THR A 137 4.31 3.10 -10.52
C THR A 137 5.09 1.88 -10.04
N ALA A 138 6.18 2.08 -9.29
CA ALA A 138 7.04 0.98 -8.83
C ALA A 138 6.36 0.03 -7.84
N CYS A 139 5.33 0.49 -7.09
CA CYS A 139 4.52 -0.34 -6.19
C CYS A 139 3.50 -1.22 -6.91
N LYS A 140 3.34 -1.07 -8.24
CA LYS A 140 2.40 -1.83 -9.06
C LYS A 140 3.10 -2.69 -10.10
N ALA A 141 2.46 -3.77 -10.53
CA ALA A 141 2.83 -4.60 -11.66
C ALA A 141 1.69 -4.60 -12.67
N LEU A 142 2.00 -4.76 -13.95
CA LEU A 142 1.01 -4.79 -15.02
C LEU A 142 0.65 -6.23 -15.36
N TYR A 143 -0.64 -6.53 -15.34
CA TYR A 143 -1.22 -7.82 -15.69
C TYR A 143 -2.20 -7.68 -16.85
N GLN A 144 -2.55 -8.80 -17.47
CA GLN A 144 -3.65 -8.90 -18.43
C GLN A 144 -4.53 -10.09 -18.07
N CYS A 145 -5.83 -9.88 -18.12
CA CYS A 145 -6.81 -10.96 -18.04
C CYS A 145 -6.89 -11.72 -19.36
N ASN A 146 -6.81 -13.06 -19.31
CA ASN A 146 -6.98 -13.89 -20.51
C ASN A 146 -8.47 -14.20 -20.85
N SER A 147 -9.40 -13.76 -19.97
CA SER A 147 -10.84 -13.97 -20.16
C SER A 147 -11.53 -12.75 -20.77
N CYS A 148 -11.38 -11.56 -20.17
CA CYS A 148 -11.96 -10.33 -20.70
C CYS A 148 -10.95 -9.49 -21.52
N LEU A 149 -9.68 -9.92 -21.60
CA LEU A 149 -8.56 -9.29 -22.32
C LEU A 149 -8.11 -7.93 -21.76
N GLU A 150 -8.73 -7.45 -20.69
CA GLU A 150 -8.42 -6.16 -20.08
C GLU A 150 -7.05 -6.18 -19.41
N PRO A 151 -6.17 -5.20 -19.68
CA PRO A 151 -4.97 -4.96 -18.87
C PRO A 151 -5.36 -4.26 -17.56
N PHE A 152 -4.63 -4.56 -16.47
CA PHE A 152 -4.87 -3.95 -15.18
C PHE A 152 -3.60 -3.89 -14.32
N ASP A 153 -3.55 -2.90 -13.43
CA ASP A 153 -2.49 -2.82 -12.43
C ASP A 153 -2.77 -3.79 -11.26
N TYR A 154 -1.72 -4.39 -10.75
CA TYR A 154 -1.72 -5.18 -9.52
C TYR A 154 -0.86 -4.48 -8.47
N PHE A 155 -1.43 -4.13 -7.33
CA PHE A 155 -0.68 -3.60 -6.20
C PHE A 155 0.16 -4.72 -5.59
N LYS A 156 1.49 -4.58 -5.63
CA LYS A 156 2.40 -5.64 -5.22
C LYS A 156 2.36 -5.86 -3.70
N PRO A 157 2.40 -7.12 -3.21
CA PRO A 157 2.58 -7.40 -1.79
C PRO A 157 4.02 -7.07 -1.37
N HIS A 158 4.18 -6.58 -0.16
CA HIS A 158 5.44 -6.30 0.52
C HIS A 158 5.45 -6.89 1.92
#